data_42787b474b767fdc18759fb2345985c1
#
_entry.id   42787b474b767fdc18759fb2345985c1
#
_cell.length_a   1.000
_cell.length_b   1.000
_cell.length_c   1.000
_cell.angle_alpha   90.00
_cell.angle_beta   90.00
_cell.angle_gamma   90.00
#
_symmetry.space_group_name_H-M   'P 1'
#
loop_
_entity.id
_entity.type
_entity.pdbx_description
1 polymer ?
#
loop_
_entity_poly.entity_id
_entity_poly.type
_entity_poly.pdbx_seq_one_letter_code
_entity_poly.pdbx_strand_id
1 'polypeptide(L)'
;MRINGSNYKTIWFDPDEKNVKIIDQTLLPFQFKIISLKTFDDIVNAIKTMQVRGAPLIGATAAYGMYFASLIKEDPSFMILKGEELKKSRPTAVNLAWAVHRITKLTSSLKESFQSKVLEECEKICLEDIAICENIGNHGLQIIKTIKEKNNLDVVNILTHCNAGWLATIDWGTATAPIYKAFQDGIKVHTWVDETRPRNQGSSLTSYELNHEKVPNTIIADNTGGLLMQTGKVDLCIVGTDRVSSNGDVANKIGTYLKALAAYDNNIPFYVALPSTTIDWNLNAGKDIPIEERSCKELSILTGLDQNNQLQKINIYPKESKALNLAFDITPAKYITGFITEKGICKADTDSLKEMFR
;
A
#
# COMPACT_ATOMS: atom_id res chain seq x y z
N MET A 1 -8.96 -2.39 -11.62
CA MET A 1 -9.79 -1.22 -11.22
C MET A 1 -9.86 -0.22 -12.38
N ARG A 2 -10.69 0.81 -12.31
CA ARG A 2 -11.01 1.67 -13.47
C ARG A 2 -10.45 3.09 -13.33
N ILE A 3 -10.05 3.66 -14.46
CA ILE A 3 -9.78 5.10 -14.62
C ILE A 3 -10.51 5.56 -15.87
N ASN A 4 -11.37 6.55 -15.75
CA ASN A 4 -12.21 7.06 -16.85
C ASN A 4 -12.99 5.95 -17.60
N GLY A 5 -13.45 4.92 -16.86
CA GLY A 5 -14.20 3.79 -17.41
C GLY A 5 -13.37 2.66 -18.01
N SER A 6 -12.06 2.81 -18.18
CA SER A 6 -11.14 1.79 -18.68
C SER A 6 -10.47 1.04 -17.54
N ASN A 7 -10.32 -0.28 -17.68
CA ASN A 7 -9.64 -1.10 -16.69
C ASN A 7 -8.12 -0.97 -16.78
N TYR A 8 -7.47 -0.81 -15.62
CA TYR A 8 -6.02 -0.73 -15.49
C TYR A 8 -5.52 -1.62 -14.35
N LYS A 9 -4.28 -2.07 -14.49
CA LYS A 9 -3.41 -2.55 -13.42
C LYS A 9 -2.35 -1.49 -13.15
N THR A 10 -1.73 -1.48 -11.99
CA THR A 10 -0.67 -0.51 -11.67
C THR A 10 0.65 -0.85 -12.33
N ILE A 11 0.87 -2.14 -12.61
CA ILE A 11 2.05 -2.68 -13.28
C ILE A 11 1.67 -3.90 -14.13
N TRP A 12 2.26 -4.01 -15.32
CA TRP A 12 2.13 -5.20 -16.18
C TRP A 12 3.28 -5.31 -17.17
N PHE A 13 3.56 -6.52 -17.61
CA PHE A 13 4.49 -6.76 -18.73
C PHE A 13 3.77 -6.56 -20.06
N ASP A 14 4.40 -5.84 -20.98
CA ASP A 14 3.95 -5.66 -22.35
C ASP A 14 4.77 -6.59 -23.26
N PRO A 15 4.18 -7.68 -23.80
CA PRO A 15 4.92 -8.66 -24.58
C PRO A 15 5.36 -8.13 -25.95
N ASP A 16 4.63 -7.17 -26.53
CA ASP A 16 4.93 -6.61 -27.85
C ASP A 16 6.15 -5.70 -27.78
N GLU A 17 6.20 -4.84 -26.76
CA GLU A 17 7.31 -3.92 -26.53
C GLU A 17 8.44 -4.54 -25.65
N LYS A 18 8.22 -5.71 -25.06
CA LYS A 18 9.12 -6.40 -24.13
C LYS A 18 9.59 -5.50 -22.98
N ASN A 19 8.66 -4.76 -22.41
CA ASN A 19 8.95 -3.86 -21.30
C ASN A 19 7.87 -3.97 -20.21
N VAL A 20 8.11 -3.31 -19.09
CA VAL A 20 7.15 -3.23 -17.98
C VAL A 20 6.50 -1.86 -18.00
N LYS A 21 5.18 -1.83 -18.07
CA LYS A 21 4.37 -0.60 -17.97
C LYS A 21 3.98 -0.37 -16.52
N ILE A 22 4.05 0.88 -16.09
CA ILE A 22 3.54 1.32 -14.78
C ILE A 22 2.74 2.61 -14.93
N ILE A 23 1.86 2.86 -13.96
CA ILE A 23 1.25 4.17 -13.76
C ILE A 23 2.23 5.02 -12.95
N ASP A 24 2.67 6.16 -13.48
CA ASP A 24 3.53 7.09 -12.73
C ASP A 24 2.71 7.82 -11.67
N GLN A 25 2.80 7.34 -10.42
CA GLN A 25 2.02 7.88 -9.30
C GLN A 25 2.52 9.24 -8.81
N THR A 26 3.70 9.69 -9.24
CA THR A 26 4.23 11.01 -8.87
C THR A 26 3.49 12.16 -9.57
N LEU A 27 2.76 11.85 -10.63
CA LEU A 27 1.98 12.81 -11.42
C LEU A 27 0.51 12.89 -11.00
N LEU A 28 0.03 11.90 -10.22
CA LEU A 28 -1.34 11.88 -9.72
C LEU A 28 -1.54 12.90 -8.58
N PRO A 29 -2.74 13.48 -8.45
CA PRO A 29 -3.96 13.25 -9.22
C PRO A 29 -4.06 14.08 -10.50
N PHE A 30 -3.06 14.91 -10.82
CA PHE A 30 -3.14 15.96 -11.84
C PHE A 30 -2.95 15.44 -13.26
N GLN A 31 -2.14 14.37 -13.43
CA GLN A 31 -1.90 13.76 -14.73
C GLN A 31 -1.89 12.23 -14.59
N PHE A 32 -2.68 11.57 -15.41
CA PHE A 32 -2.60 10.12 -15.55
C PHE A 32 -1.62 9.78 -16.67
N LYS A 33 -0.51 9.12 -16.34
CA LYS A 33 0.52 8.76 -17.31
C LYS A 33 1.02 7.35 -17.10
N ILE A 34 1.03 6.57 -18.17
CA ILE A 34 1.68 5.26 -18.22
C ILE A 34 3.08 5.46 -18.78
N ILE A 35 4.07 4.88 -18.12
CA ILE A 35 5.47 4.90 -18.55
C ILE A 35 6.01 3.49 -18.70
N SER A 36 7.01 3.33 -19.56
CA SER A 36 7.69 2.06 -19.83
C SER A 36 9.02 2.00 -19.08
N LEU A 37 9.23 0.93 -18.34
CA LEU A 37 10.49 0.58 -17.72
C LEU A 37 11.14 -0.51 -18.59
N LYS A 38 12.37 -0.29 -19.05
CA LYS A 38 13.05 -1.14 -20.04
C LYS A 38 14.33 -1.77 -19.51
N THR A 39 14.81 -1.29 -18.37
CA THR A 39 16.09 -1.71 -17.79
C THR A 39 15.97 -1.94 -16.29
N PHE A 40 16.96 -2.64 -15.73
CA PHE A 40 17.11 -2.78 -14.29
C PHE A 40 17.18 -1.41 -13.58
N ASP A 41 17.91 -0.46 -14.16
CA ASP A 41 18.08 0.88 -13.59
C ASP A 41 16.79 1.69 -13.61
N ASP A 42 15.93 1.52 -14.62
CA ASP A 42 14.60 2.12 -14.65
C ASP A 42 13.76 1.65 -13.47
N ILE A 43 13.80 0.34 -13.15
CA ILE A 43 13.11 -0.24 -11.99
C ILE A 43 13.64 0.35 -10.69
N VAL A 44 14.95 0.40 -10.51
CA VAL A 44 15.59 0.97 -9.32
C VAL A 44 15.16 2.44 -9.15
N ASN A 45 15.16 3.20 -10.25
CA ASN A 45 14.75 4.59 -10.25
C ASN A 45 13.24 4.75 -9.92
N ALA A 46 12.37 3.95 -10.52
CA ALA A 46 10.93 3.99 -10.26
C ALA A 46 10.58 3.75 -8.78
N ILE A 47 11.30 2.82 -8.12
CA ILE A 47 11.16 2.55 -6.69
C ILE A 47 11.70 3.73 -5.83
N LYS A 48 12.91 4.21 -6.15
CA LYS A 48 13.55 5.31 -5.39
C LYS A 48 12.78 6.62 -5.48
N THR A 49 12.28 6.97 -6.66
CA THR A 49 11.57 8.23 -6.92
C THR A 49 10.08 8.14 -6.58
N MET A 50 9.61 6.95 -6.19
CA MET A 50 8.22 6.66 -5.86
C MET A 50 7.24 6.84 -7.04
N GLN A 51 7.69 6.58 -8.26
CA GLN A 51 6.79 6.38 -9.41
C GLN A 51 5.88 5.17 -9.15
N VAL A 52 6.40 4.18 -8.41
CA VAL A 52 5.63 3.11 -7.77
C VAL A 52 5.81 3.17 -6.25
N ARG A 53 4.77 2.88 -5.48
CA ARG A 53 4.76 2.88 -4.02
C ARG A 53 3.71 1.90 -3.47
N GLY A 54 3.74 1.63 -2.16
CA GLY A 54 2.94 0.58 -1.52
C GLY A 54 3.70 -0.74 -1.47
N ALA A 55 3.61 -1.44 -0.35
CA ALA A 55 4.44 -2.63 -0.10
C ALA A 55 4.28 -3.71 -1.20
N PRO A 56 3.06 -4.13 -1.59
CA PRO A 56 2.89 -5.16 -2.62
C PRO A 56 3.38 -4.71 -4.00
N LEU A 57 3.05 -3.48 -4.45
CA LEU A 57 3.48 -2.98 -5.76
C LEU A 57 5.00 -2.85 -5.85
N ILE A 58 5.67 -2.43 -4.78
CA ILE A 58 7.13 -2.39 -4.73
C ILE A 58 7.70 -3.81 -4.87
N GLY A 59 7.07 -4.82 -4.26
CA GLY A 59 7.46 -6.22 -4.41
C GLY A 59 7.34 -6.71 -5.85
N ALA A 60 6.21 -6.49 -6.50
CA ALA A 60 6.00 -6.84 -7.91
C ALA A 60 6.99 -6.11 -8.85
N THR A 61 7.21 -4.81 -8.60
CA THR A 61 8.18 -4.01 -9.36
C THR A 61 9.60 -4.57 -9.19
N ALA A 62 9.97 -4.98 -7.98
CA ALA A 62 11.26 -5.60 -7.71
C ALA A 62 11.42 -6.95 -8.43
N ALA A 63 10.37 -7.77 -8.51
CA ALA A 63 10.39 -9.00 -9.28
C ALA A 63 10.71 -8.74 -10.77
N TYR A 64 10.09 -7.74 -11.39
CA TYR A 64 10.45 -7.33 -12.75
C TYR A 64 11.86 -6.75 -12.86
N GLY A 65 12.38 -6.11 -11.80
CA GLY A 65 13.79 -5.72 -11.74
C GLY A 65 14.72 -6.93 -11.84
N MET A 66 14.38 -8.01 -11.16
CA MET A 66 15.11 -9.27 -11.27
C MET A 66 14.98 -9.90 -12.66
N TYR A 67 13.82 -9.75 -13.33
CA TYR A 67 13.67 -10.15 -14.73
C TYR A 67 14.64 -9.38 -15.63
N PHE A 68 14.73 -8.07 -15.54
CA PHE A 68 15.69 -7.28 -16.32
C PHE A 68 17.14 -7.62 -15.98
N ALA A 69 17.45 -7.97 -14.72
CA ALA A 69 18.76 -8.48 -14.36
C ALA A 69 19.07 -9.80 -15.08
N SER A 70 18.10 -10.70 -15.23
CA SER A 70 18.27 -11.97 -15.96
C SER A 70 18.54 -11.79 -17.45
N LEU A 71 18.05 -10.69 -18.05
CA LEU A 71 18.36 -10.34 -19.44
C LEU A 71 19.82 -9.90 -19.64
N ILE A 72 20.47 -9.39 -18.58
CA ILE A 72 21.90 -9.00 -18.63
C ILE A 72 22.78 -10.23 -18.54
N LYS A 73 22.48 -11.13 -17.59
CA LYS A 73 23.28 -12.36 -17.39
C LYS A 73 22.44 -13.45 -16.71
N GLU A 74 22.43 -14.62 -17.33
CA GLU A 74 21.77 -15.83 -16.81
C GLU A 74 22.70 -16.56 -15.82
N ASP A 75 22.93 -15.99 -14.66
CA ASP A 75 23.86 -16.50 -13.66
C ASP A 75 23.30 -16.28 -12.25
N PRO A 76 23.11 -17.33 -11.44
CA PRO A 76 22.54 -17.22 -10.09
C PRO A 76 23.30 -16.26 -9.16
N SER A 77 24.65 -16.23 -9.26
CA SER A 77 25.46 -15.33 -8.42
C SER A 77 25.26 -13.87 -8.82
N PHE A 78 25.10 -13.61 -10.12
CA PHE A 78 24.77 -12.28 -10.64
C PHE A 78 23.36 -11.84 -10.18
N MET A 79 22.39 -12.77 -10.18
CA MET A 79 21.04 -12.48 -9.67
C MET A 79 21.05 -12.11 -8.19
N ILE A 80 21.86 -12.81 -7.36
CA ILE A 80 22.03 -12.46 -5.95
C ILE A 80 22.60 -11.04 -5.81
N LEU A 81 23.68 -10.72 -6.57
CA LEU A 81 24.31 -9.40 -6.55
C LEU A 81 23.30 -8.28 -6.91
N LYS A 82 22.54 -8.46 -7.99
CA LYS A 82 21.52 -7.50 -8.42
C LYS A 82 20.34 -7.41 -7.44
N GLY A 83 19.99 -8.51 -6.81
CA GLY A 83 18.99 -8.52 -5.73
C GLY A 83 19.43 -7.67 -4.54
N GLU A 84 20.70 -7.75 -4.12
CA GLU A 84 21.22 -6.91 -3.02
C GLU A 84 21.28 -5.41 -3.42
N GLU A 85 21.60 -5.11 -4.68
CA GLU A 85 21.54 -3.75 -5.20
C GLU A 85 20.10 -3.19 -5.16
N LEU A 86 19.12 -4.00 -5.58
CA LEU A 86 17.70 -3.62 -5.60
C LEU A 86 17.17 -3.38 -4.18
N LYS A 87 17.52 -4.23 -3.20
CA LYS A 87 17.15 -4.06 -1.79
C LYS A 87 17.60 -2.71 -1.21
N LYS A 88 18.74 -2.19 -1.65
CA LYS A 88 19.25 -0.86 -1.22
C LYS A 88 18.38 0.29 -1.72
N SER A 89 17.51 0.08 -2.71
CA SER A 89 16.60 1.14 -3.19
C SER A 89 15.54 1.53 -2.15
N ARG A 90 15.06 0.57 -1.34
CA ARG A 90 14.11 0.75 -0.23
C ARG A 90 14.38 -0.29 0.88
N PRO A 91 15.37 -0.05 1.76
CA PRO A 91 15.80 -1.05 2.77
C PRO A 91 14.71 -1.48 3.75
N THR A 92 13.70 -0.63 3.97
CA THR A 92 12.60 -0.90 4.90
C THR A 92 11.45 -1.69 4.27
N ALA A 93 11.44 -1.88 2.94
CA ALA A 93 10.34 -2.52 2.23
C ALA A 93 10.46 -4.05 2.28
N VAL A 94 9.67 -4.70 3.15
CA VAL A 94 9.67 -6.17 3.35
C VAL A 94 9.32 -6.91 2.06
N ASN A 95 8.29 -6.45 1.36
CA ASN A 95 7.81 -7.10 0.13
C ASN A 95 8.85 -7.03 -1.00
N LEU A 96 9.71 -6.01 -1.04
CA LEU A 96 10.82 -5.95 -1.98
C LEU A 96 11.82 -7.08 -1.69
N ALA A 97 12.24 -7.21 -0.43
CA ALA A 97 13.18 -8.26 -0.03
C ALA A 97 12.59 -9.66 -0.24
N TRP A 98 11.29 -9.85 0.02
CA TRP A 98 10.55 -11.08 -0.24
C TRP A 98 10.56 -11.44 -1.73
N ALA A 99 10.23 -10.52 -2.63
CA ALA A 99 10.20 -10.75 -4.07
C ALA A 99 11.60 -11.10 -4.61
N VAL A 100 12.62 -10.35 -4.20
CA VAL A 100 14.03 -10.65 -4.54
C VAL A 100 14.41 -12.06 -4.09
N HIS A 101 14.09 -12.42 -2.83
CA HIS A 101 14.40 -13.76 -2.31
C HIS A 101 13.68 -14.85 -3.12
N ARG A 102 12.40 -14.65 -3.45
CA ARG A 102 11.61 -15.60 -4.23
C ARG A 102 12.24 -15.86 -5.62
N ILE A 103 12.64 -14.80 -6.32
CA ILE A 103 13.28 -14.92 -7.64
C ILE A 103 14.70 -15.52 -7.52
N THR A 104 15.50 -15.11 -6.53
CA THR A 104 16.86 -15.69 -6.37
C THR A 104 16.79 -17.17 -6.00
N LYS A 105 15.82 -17.60 -5.18
CA LYS A 105 15.57 -19.01 -4.88
C LYS A 105 15.20 -19.79 -6.14
N LEU A 106 14.31 -19.26 -6.99
CA LEU A 106 13.97 -19.87 -8.27
C LEU A 106 15.21 -20.03 -9.13
N THR A 107 15.96 -18.95 -9.35
CA THR A 107 17.11 -18.94 -10.27
C THR A 107 18.27 -19.84 -9.83
N SER A 108 18.41 -20.12 -8.53
CA SER A 108 19.44 -21.05 -8.02
C SER A 108 19.21 -22.50 -8.44
N SER A 109 18.01 -22.88 -8.85
CA SER A 109 17.65 -24.23 -9.28
C SER A 109 17.49 -24.39 -10.80
N LEU A 110 17.53 -23.28 -11.56
CA LEU A 110 17.31 -23.32 -13.01
C LEU A 110 18.56 -23.77 -13.75
N LYS A 111 18.37 -24.63 -14.75
CA LYS A 111 19.44 -25.11 -15.68
C LYS A 111 19.23 -24.60 -17.10
N GLU A 112 18.01 -24.24 -17.45
CA GLU A 112 17.62 -23.79 -18.80
C GLU A 112 16.40 -22.86 -18.71
N SER A 113 16.08 -22.19 -19.80
CA SER A 113 14.90 -21.30 -19.91
C SER A 113 14.85 -20.21 -18.83
N PHE A 114 16.02 -19.69 -18.46
CA PHE A 114 16.23 -18.83 -17.30
C PHE A 114 15.33 -17.59 -17.35
N GLN A 115 15.40 -16.83 -18.43
CA GLN A 115 14.67 -15.57 -18.58
C GLN A 115 13.13 -15.78 -18.59
N SER A 116 12.67 -16.78 -19.35
CA SER A 116 11.23 -17.07 -19.44
C SER A 116 10.66 -17.52 -18.08
N LYS A 117 11.39 -18.34 -17.33
CA LYS A 117 10.97 -18.78 -15.99
C LYS A 117 10.93 -17.64 -14.98
N VAL A 118 11.89 -16.69 -15.06
CA VAL A 118 11.86 -15.50 -14.21
C VAL A 118 10.66 -14.63 -14.56
N LEU A 119 10.36 -14.42 -15.85
CA LEU A 119 9.19 -13.65 -16.27
C LEU A 119 7.88 -14.31 -15.82
N GLU A 120 7.72 -15.63 -16.03
CA GLU A 120 6.56 -16.39 -15.54
C GLU A 120 6.35 -16.18 -14.02
N GLU A 121 7.45 -16.19 -13.25
CA GLU A 121 7.36 -16.00 -11.80
C GLU A 121 6.98 -14.55 -11.43
N CYS A 122 7.43 -13.55 -12.19
CA CYS A 122 6.99 -12.15 -12.01
C CYS A 122 5.48 -12.01 -12.25
N GLU A 123 4.99 -12.59 -13.35
CA GLU A 123 3.55 -12.56 -13.65
C GLU A 123 2.72 -13.32 -12.61
N LYS A 124 3.24 -14.45 -12.11
CA LYS A 124 2.63 -15.20 -11.02
C LYS A 124 2.55 -14.39 -9.73
N ILE A 125 3.61 -13.65 -9.35
CA ILE A 125 3.59 -12.73 -8.22
C ILE A 125 2.48 -11.70 -8.38
N CYS A 126 2.31 -11.12 -9.57
CA CYS A 126 1.25 -10.16 -9.85
C CYS A 126 -0.15 -10.78 -9.73
N LEU A 127 -0.36 -11.99 -10.26
CA LEU A 127 -1.65 -12.68 -10.19
C LEU A 127 -2.01 -13.10 -8.77
N GLU A 128 -1.02 -13.56 -8.00
CA GLU A 128 -1.20 -13.89 -6.59
C GLU A 128 -1.58 -12.65 -5.77
N ASP A 129 -0.93 -11.51 -6.01
CA ASP A 129 -1.27 -10.25 -5.32
C ASP A 129 -2.72 -9.81 -5.60
N ILE A 130 -3.18 -9.90 -6.86
CA ILE A 130 -4.56 -9.59 -7.23
C ILE A 130 -5.54 -10.48 -6.45
N ALA A 131 -5.29 -11.80 -6.41
CA ALA A 131 -6.15 -12.75 -5.71
C ALA A 131 -6.13 -12.52 -4.18
N ILE A 132 -4.96 -12.22 -3.61
CA ILE A 132 -4.79 -11.87 -2.19
C ILE A 132 -5.63 -10.63 -1.86
N CYS A 133 -5.48 -9.55 -2.64
CA CYS A 133 -6.20 -8.30 -2.40
C CYS A 133 -7.72 -8.47 -2.56
N GLU A 134 -8.16 -9.26 -3.54
CA GLU A 134 -9.58 -9.58 -3.71
C GLU A 134 -10.15 -10.35 -2.52
N ASN A 135 -9.41 -11.34 -1.98
CA ASN A 135 -9.83 -12.09 -0.80
C ASN A 135 -9.87 -11.20 0.46
N ILE A 136 -8.91 -10.31 0.65
CA ILE A 136 -8.96 -9.29 1.70
C ILE A 136 -10.25 -8.47 1.58
N GLY A 137 -10.61 -8.07 0.36
CA GLY A 137 -11.87 -7.39 0.06
C GLY A 137 -13.10 -8.20 0.49
N ASN A 138 -13.13 -9.49 0.15
CA ASN A 138 -14.24 -10.39 0.48
C ASN A 138 -14.39 -10.58 2.00
N HIS A 139 -13.28 -10.77 2.73
CA HIS A 139 -13.33 -10.90 4.19
C HIS A 139 -13.72 -9.59 4.87
N GLY A 140 -13.17 -8.45 4.41
CA GLY A 140 -13.52 -7.15 4.98
C GLY A 140 -14.98 -6.72 4.67
N LEU A 141 -15.55 -7.16 3.56
CA LEU A 141 -16.98 -6.97 3.27
C LEU A 141 -17.86 -7.56 4.38
N GLN A 142 -17.49 -8.71 4.95
CA GLN A 142 -18.28 -9.33 6.03
C GLN A 142 -18.27 -8.46 7.29
N ILE A 143 -17.14 -7.79 7.59
CA ILE A 143 -17.07 -6.83 8.70
C ILE A 143 -18.02 -5.67 8.46
N ILE A 144 -18.00 -5.08 7.25
CA ILE A 144 -18.86 -3.94 6.89
C ILE A 144 -20.33 -4.34 7.00
N LYS A 145 -20.72 -5.54 6.52
CA LYS A 145 -22.08 -6.08 6.66
C LYS A 145 -22.49 -6.21 8.13
N THR A 146 -21.64 -6.83 8.94
CA THR A 146 -21.90 -7.04 10.38
C THR A 146 -22.10 -5.71 11.12
N ILE A 147 -21.25 -4.71 10.84
CA ILE A 147 -21.35 -3.38 11.46
C ILE A 147 -22.65 -2.68 11.03
N LYS A 148 -22.98 -2.73 9.73
CA LYS A 148 -24.21 -2.17 9.17
C LYS A 148 -25.45 -2.75 9.85
N GLU A 149 -25.53 -4.08 9.95
CA GLU A 149 -26.68 -4.78 10.53
C GLU A 149 -26.78 -4.54 12.03
N LYS A 150 -25.68 -4.71 12.77
CA LYS A 150 -25.63 -4.54 14.23
C LYS A 150 -26.09 -3.15 14.67
N ASN A 151 -25.68 -2.12 13.93
CA ASN A 151 -25.95 -0.72 14.27
C ASN A 151 -27.14 -0.13 13.49
N ASN A 152 -27.81 -0.94 12.66
CA ASN A 152 -28.94 -0.52 11.81
C ASN A 152 -28.62 0.73 10.96
N LEU A 153 -27.46 0.74 10.29
CA LEU A 153 -26.98 1.91 9.55
C LEU A 153 -27.57 1.97 8.13
N ASP A 154 -28.00 3.15 7.69
CA ASP A 154 -28.31 3.38 6.27
C ASP A 154 -27.04 3.50 5.44
N VAL A 155 -26.03 4.22 5.96
CA VAL A 155 -24.70 4.41 5.35
C VAL A 155 -23.64 3.98 6.35
N VAL A 156 -22.64 3.22 5.91
CA VAL A 156 -21.47 2.89 6.74
C VAL A 156 -20.35 3.89 6.45
N ASN A 157 -19.94 4.64 7.48
CA ASN A 157 -18.90 5.66 7.39
C ASN A 157 -17.55 5.08 7.78
N ILE A 158 -16.65 4.98 6.83
CA ILE A 158 -15.34 4.33 6.98
C ILE A 158 -14.24 5.39 6.94
N LEU A 159 -13.37 5.43 7.95
CA LEU A 159 -12.17 6.27 7.92
C LEU A 159 -10.97 5.46 7.45
N THR A 160 -10.19 6.03 6.54
CA THR A 160 -8.93 5.46 6.07
C THR A 160 -7.80 6.49 6.06
N HIS A 161 -6.56 6.00 6.15
CA HIS A 161 -5.35 6.82 6.23
C HIS A 161 -4.30 6.34 5.22
N CYS A 162 -3.60 7.26 4.57
CA CYS A 162 -2.65 7.01 3.50
C CYS A 162 -3.32 6.47 2.22
N ASN A 163 -2.56 5.75 1.42
CA ASN A 163 -3.09 4.99 0.31
C ASN A 163 -2.70 3.52 0.44
N ALA A 164 -3.68 2.69 0.75
CA ALA A 164 -3.65 1.24 0.70
C ALA A 164 -4.75 0.72 -0.23
N GLY A 165 -4.97 1.46 -1.31
CA GLY A 165 -5.84 1.13 -2.41
C GLY A 165 -5.11 0.40 -3.54
N TRP A 166 -5.79 0.25 -4.69
CA TRP A 166 -5.24 -0.51 -5.80
C TRP A 166 -3.96 0.10 -6.39
N LEU A 167 -3.75 1.43 -6.26
CA LEU A 167 -2.48 2.07 -6.63
C LEU A 167 -1.30 1.65 -5.74
N ALA A 168 -1.54 1.01 -4.59
CA ALA A 168 -0.49 0.48 -3.71
C ALA A 168 -0.18 -1.01 -3.95
N THR A 169 -0.98 -1.68 -4.77
CA THR A 169 -0.95 -3.10 -5.14
C THR A 169 -0.99 -3.24 -6.65
N ILE A 170 -1.28 -4.42 -7.18
CA ILE A 170 -1.51 -4.58 -8.63
C ILE A 170 -2.95 -4.25 -8.98
N ASP A 171 -3.91 -4.69 -8.17
CA ASP A 171 -5.33 -4.38 -8.31
C ASP A 171 -6.04 -4.49 -6.95
N TRP A 172 -7.28 -3.97 -6.78
CA TRP A 172 -8.14 -3.97 -5.59
C TRP A 172 -7.64 -3.12 -4.42
N GLY A 173 -6.35 -3.18 -4.07
CA GLY A 173 -5.82 -2.63 -2.83
C GLY A 173 -6.05 -3.55 -1.62
N THR A 174 -5.56 -3.14 -0.46
CA THR A 174 -5.81 -3.85 0.80
C THR A 174 -6.93 -3.20 1.60
N ALA A 175 -6.74 -1.96 2.08
CA ALA A 175 -7.74 -1.26 2.89
C ALA A 175 -8.95 -0.79 2.08
N THR A 176 -8.80 -0.48 0.79
CA THR A 176 -9.93 -0.05 -0.06
C THR A 176 -10.70 -1.22 -0.67
N ALA A 177 -10.11 -2.42 -0.77
CA ALA A 177 -10.79 -3.58 -1.33
C ALA A 177 -12.13 -3.90 -0.62
N PRO A 178 -12.22 -3.93 0.72
CA PRO A 178 -13.50 -4.07 1.42
C PRO A 178 -14.52 -2.99 1.06
N ILE A 179 -14.07 -1.76 0.87
CA ILE A 179 -14.92 -0.61 0.51
C ILE A 179 -15.48 -0.80 -0.90
N TYR A 180 -14.64 -1.20 -1.87
CA TYR A 180 -15.08 -1.49 -3.24
C TYR A 180 -16.08 -2.66 -3.27
N LYS A 181 -15.78 -3.75 -2.54
CA LYS A 181 -16.68 -4.91 -2.46
C LYS A 181 -18.02 -4.54 -1.84
N ALA A 182 -18.03 -3.74 -0.76
CA ALA A 182 -19.28 -3.27 -0.13
C ALA A 182 -20.09 -2.40 -1.09
N PHE A 183 -19.43 -1.46 -1.78
CA PHE A 183 -20.10 -0.59 -2.74
C PHE A 183 -20.66 -1.37 -3.94
N GLN A 184 -19.92 -2.35 -4.47
CA GLN A 184 -20.38 -3.24 -5.55
C GLN A 184 -21.55 -4.14 -5.11
N ASP A 185 -21.60 -4.52 -3.84
CA ASP A 185 -22.69 -5.31 -3.23
C ASP A 185 -23.93 -4.44 -2.89
N GLY A 186 -23.94 -3.16 -3.28
CA GLY A 186 -25.05 -2.25 -3.08
C GLY A 186 -25.16 -1.66 -1.68
N ILE A 187 -24.14 -1.86 -0.82
CA ILE A 187 -24.09 -1.24 0.49
C ILE A 187 -23.71 0.23 0.33
N LYS A 188 -24.54 1.13 0.88
CA LYS A 188 -24.18 2.54 0.93
C LYS A 188 -23.01 2.73 1.87
N VAL A 189 -21.88 3.16 1.35
CA VAL A 189 -20.67 3.50 2.10
C VAL A 189 -20.31 4.97 1.85
N HIS A 190 -19.66 5.58 2.83
CA HIS A 190 -18.98 6.85 2.70
C HIS A 190 -17.59 6.75 3.31
N THR A 191 -16.58 7.26 2.62
CA THR A 191 -15.19 7.14 3.06
C THR A 191 -14.63 8.50 3.47
N TRP A 192 -14.24 8.65 4.74
CA TRP A 192 -13.42 9.74 5.23
C TRP A 192 -11.96 9.43 4.89
N VAL A 193 -11.34 10.28 4.10
CA VAL A 193 -9.98 10.07 3.60
C VAL A 193 -9.07 11.12 4.24
N ASP A 194 -8.21 10.72 5.19
CA ASP A 194 -7.15 11.59 5.68
C ASP A 194 -6.26 12.04 4.51
N GLU A 195 -5.98 13.35 4.40
CA GLU A 195 -5.09 13.86 3.35
C GLU A 195 -3.71 13.21 3.34
N THR A 196 -3.23 12.84 4.52
CA THR A 196 -1.98 12.10 4.79
C THR A 196 -0.73 12.90 4.45
N ARG A 197 -0.44 13.93 5.29
CA ARG A 197 0.83 14.65 5.23
C ARG A 197 2.00 13.70 5.53
N PRO A 198 3.24 13.95 4.98
CA PRO A 198 3.62 15.11 4.14
C PRO A 198 3.32 14.93 2.64
N ARG A 199 3.16 13.71 2.10
CA ARG A 199 3.05 13.44 0.65
C ARG A 199 1.63 13.44 0.11
N ASN A 200 0.64 13.60 0.97
CA ASN A 200 -0.77 13.67 0.60
C ASN A 200 -1.31 12.43 -0.14
N GLN A 201 -0.85 11.22 0.23
CA GLN A 201 -1.27 9.99 -0.46
C GLN A 201 -2.78 9.72 -0.31
N GLY A 202 -3.41 10.17 0.75
CA GLY A 202 -4.86 10.08 0.89
C GLY A 202 -5.58 10.95 -0.12
N SER A 203 -5.29 12.24 -0.12
CA SER A 203 -5.95 13.18 -1.04
C SER A 203 -5.57 12.98 -2.50
N SER A 204 -4.29 12.64 -2.77
CA SER A 204 -3.79 12.51 -4.14
C SER A 204 -4.07 11.16 -4.78
N LEU A 205 -4.14 10.07 -4.00
CA LEU A 205 -4.25 8.72 -4.53
C LEU A 205 -5.53 8.03 -4.07
N THR A 206 -5.82 7.96 -2.75
CA THR A 206 -7.01 7.25 -2.26
C THR A 206 -8.30 7.90 -2.74
N SER A 207 -8.41 9.22 -2.61
CA SER A 207 -9.58 9.95 -3.12
C SER A 207 -9.68 9.86 -4.65
N TYR A 208 -8.54 9.90 -5.36
CA TYR A 208 -8.49 9.70 -6.81
C TYR A 208 -9.06 8.34 -7.22
N GLU A 209 -8.63 7.25 -6.56
CA GLU A 209 -9.15 5.91 -6.81
C GLU A 209 -10.66 5.81 -6.55
N LEU A 210 -11.10 6.27 -5.37
CA LEU A 210 -12.50 6.22 -4.96
C LEU A 210 -13.42 7.00 -5.91
N ASN A 211 -12.97 8.17 -6.38
CA ASN A 211 -13.72 8.98 -7.34
C ASN A 211 -13.90 8.26 -8.69
N HIS A 212 -12.85 7.60 -9.20
CA HIS A 212 -12.94 6.85 -10.45
C HIS A 212 -13.85 5.62 -10.34
N GLU A 213 -13.91 4.99 -9.17
CA GLU A 213 -14.83 3.89 -8.86
C GLU A 213 -16.21 4.39 -8.38
N LYS A 214 -16.42 5.73 -8.32
CA LYS A 214 -17.67 6.37 -7.90
C LYS A 214 -18.09 6.07 -6.46
N VAL A 215 -17.14 5.73 -5.61
CA VAL A 215 -17.37 5.54 -4.18
C VAL A 215 -17.43 6.90 -3.48
N PRO A 216 -18.51 7.23 -2.75
CA PRO A 216 -18.63 8.47 -2.01
C PRO A 216 -17.49 8.64 -1.01
N ASN A 217 -16.80 9.78 -1.08
CA ASN A 217 -15.68 10.06 -0.19
C ASN A 217 -15.54 11.56 0.09
N THR A 218 -14.88 11.88 1.21
CA THR A 218 -14.55 13.25 1.60
C THR A 218 -13.12 13.29 2.13
N ILE A 219 -12.30 14.16 1.57
CA ILE A 219 -10.94 14.43 2.07
C ILE A 219 -11.05 15.27 3.34
N ILE A 220 -10.29 14.88 4.35
CA ILE A 220 -10.19 15.59 5.64
C ILE A 220 -8.72 15.85 5.99
N ALA A 221 -8.47 16.90 6.77
CA ALA A 221 -7.16 17.11 7.38
C ALA A 221 -6.87 15.96 8.36
N ASP A 222 -5.60 15.57 8.46
CA ASP A 222 -5.17 14.39 9.24
C ASP A 222 -5.66 14.38 10.70
N ASN A 223 -5.81 15.55 11.32
CA ASN A 223 -6.27 15.67 12.70
C ASN A 223 -7.80 15.65 12.86
N THR A 224 -8.57 15.68 11.76
CA THR A 224 -10.04 15.75 11.81
C THR A 224 -10.66 14.43 12.24
N GLY A 225 -10.01 13.29 11.95
CA GLY A 225 -10.56 11.97 12.21
C GLY A 225 -10.99 11.76 13.67
N GLY A 226 -10.21 12.25 14.63
CA GLY A 226 -10.57 12.15 16.06
C GLY A 226 -11.88 12.87 16.41
N LEU A 227 -12.09 14.07 15.88
CA LEU A 227 -13.35 14.80 16.08
C LEU A 227 -14.55 14.08 15.43
N LEU A 228 -14.35 13.51 14.24
CA LEU A 228 -15.42 12.74 13.57
C LEU A 228 -15.80 11.50 14.38
N MET A 229 -14.83 10.82 15.01
CA MET A 229 -15.07 9.69 15.91
C MET A 229 -15.85 10.14 17.15
N GLN A 230 -15.45 11.23 17.83
CA GLN A 230 -16.12 11.79 18.99
C GLN A 230 -17.56 12.21 18.70
N THR A 231 -17.85 12.64 17.47
CA THR A 231 -19.18 13.10 17.06
C THR A 231 -20.02 12.01 16.39
N GLY A 232 -19.59 10.74 16.46
CA GLY A 232 -20.33 9.59 15.93
C GLY A 232 -20.47 9.55 14.42
N LYS A 233 -19.49 10.12 13.69
CA LYS A 233 -19.48 10.18 12.22
C LYS A 233 -18.57 9.14 11.58
N VAL A 234 -18.00 8.23 12.36
CA VAL A 234 -17.17 7.12 11.90
C VAL A 234 -17.68 5.83 12.54
N ASP A 235 -18.00 4.86 11.73
CA ASP A 235 -18.48 3.55 12.17
C ASP A 235 -17.36 2.51 12.22
N LEU A 236 -16.29 2.74 11.44
CA LEU A 236 -15.19 1.79 11.20
C LEU A 236 -13.93 2.50 10.70
N CYS A 237 -12.77 2.09 11.18
CA CYS A 237 -11.50 2.45 10.58
C CYS A 237 -10.89 1.23 9.86
N ILE A 238 -10.46 1.40 8.59
CA ILE A 238 -9.68 0.40 7.85
C ILE A 238 -8.45 1.08 7.28
N VAL A 239 -7.27 0.60 7.66
CA VAL A 239 -5.99 1.08 7.14
C VAL A 239 -5.16 -0.06 6.57
N GLY A 240 -4.18 0.25 5.74
CA GLY A 240 -3.15 -0.71 5.33
C GLY A 240 -2.00 -0.80 6.33
N THR A 241 -0.92 -1.44 5.92
CA THR A 241 0.33 -1.49 6.70
C THR A 241 1.54 -1.66 5.80
N ASP A 242 2.68 -1.14 6.24
CA ASP A 242 3.97 -1.33 5.60
C ASP A 242 4.71 -2.55 6.19
N ARG A 243 4.47 -2.88 7.48
CA ARG A 243 5.05 -4.06 8.16
C ARG A 243 4.27 -4.42 9.42
N VAL A 244 4.15 -5.70 9.69
CA VAL A 244 3.58 -6.25 10.94
C VAL A 244 4.63 -7.13 11.61
N SER A 245 4.89 -6.92 12.90
CA SER A 245 5.74 -7.80 13.70
C SER A 245 4.97 -9.04 14.20
N SER A 246 5.70 -10.08 14.61
CA SER A 246 5.09 -11.36 15.01
C SER A 246 4.18 -11.27 16.24
N ASN A 247 4.26 -10.19 17.03
CA ASN A 247 3.34 -9.93 18.14
C ASN A 247 2.08 -9.13 17.74
N GLY A 248 1.94 -8.75 16.46
CA GLY A 248 0.79 -8.02 15.96
C GLY A 248 0.91 -6.51 16.01
N ASP A 249 2.06 -5.92 16.41
CA ASP A 249 2.28 -4.49 16.29
C ASP A 249 2.46 -4.11 14.80
N VAL A 250 1.95 -2.95 14.43
CA VAL A 250 1.86 -2.49 13.03
C VAL A 250 2.69 -1.23 12.82
N ALA A 251 3.59 -1.27 11.83
CA ALA A 251 4.19 -0.06 11.26
C ALA A 251 3.40 0.37 10.04
N ASN A 252 2.91 1.60 10.05
CA ASN A 252 2.20 2.19 8.90
C ASN A 252 2.50 3.68 8.81
N LYS A 253 1.99 4.33 7.78
CA LYS A 253 2.18 5.76 7.54
C LYS A 253 1.95 6.57 8.82
N ILE A 254 2.88 7.52 9.07
CA ILE A 254 2.81 8.44 10.23
C ILE A 254 1.40 9.02 10.38
N GLY A 255 0.84 8.98 11.58
CA GLY A 255 -0.54 9.36 11.90
C GLY A 255 -1.48 8.18 12.15
N THR A 256 -1.09 6.96 11.77
CA THR A 256 -1.90 5.74 11.99
C THR A 256 -2.10 5.47 13.49
N TYR A 257 -1.05 5.59 14.30
CA TYR A 257 -1.12 5.43 15.76
C TYR A 257 -2.13 6.39 16.39
N LEU A 258 -2.14 7.66 15.98
CA LEU A 258 -3.11 8.65 16.47
C LEU A 258 -4.56 8.29 16.10
N LYS A 259 -4.78 7.71 14.93
CA LYS A 259 -6.11 7.23 14.52
C LYS A 259 -6.55 6.02 15.34
N ALA A 260 -5.64 5.09 15.59
CA ALA A 260 -5.92 3.91 16.43
C ALA A 260 -6.24 4.31 17.87
N LEU A 261 -5.52 5.28 18.45
CA LEU A 261 -5.80 5.85 19.77
C LEU A 261 -7.19 6.49 19.83
N ALA A 262 -7.51 7.35 18.84
CA ALA A 262 -8.81 8.00 18.79
C ALA A 262 -9.94 6.99 18.59
N ALA A 263 -9.74 5.96 17.76
CA ALA A 263 -10.71 4.88 17.57
C ALA A 263 -10.94 4.10 18.86
N TYR A 264 -9.86 3.75 19.56
CA TYR A 264 -9.94 3.05 20.85
C TYR A 264 -10.69 3.84 21.92
N ASP A 265 -10.39 5.14 22.06
CA ASP A 265 -11.03 6.04 23.02
C ASP A 265 -12.54 6.20 22.75
N ASN A 266 -12.94 6.11 21.47
CA ASN A 266 -14.35 6.28 21.06
C ASN A 266 -15.06 4.94 20.77
N ASN A 267 -14.46 3.80 21.09
CA ASN A 267 -15.00 2.44 20.84
C ASN A 267 -15.32 2.17 19.36
N ILE A 268 -14.57 2.78 18.45
CA ILE A 268 -14.68 2.54 17.00
C ILE A 268 -13.76 1.35 16.63
N PRO A 269 -14.25 0.32 15.93
CA PRO A 269 -13.42 -0.78 15.48
C PRO A 269 -12.34 -0.30 14.50
N PHE A 270 -11.09 -0.70 14.77
CA PHE A 270 -9.92 -0.34 13.97
C PHE A 270 -9.28 -1.60 13.39
N TYR A 271 -9.41 -1.78 12.08
CA TYR A 271 -8.87 -2.92 11.36
C TYR A 271 -7.67 -2.54 10.50
N VAL A 272 -6.73 -3.46 10.39
CA VAL A 272 -5.59 -3.35 9.48
C VAL A 272 -5.70 -4.42 8.40
N ALA A 273 -5.75 -4.02 7.15
CA ALA A 273 -5.88 -4.89 5.99
C ALA A 273 -4.50 -5.12 5.35
N LEU A 274 -4.07 -6.38 5.26
CA LEU A 274 -2.73 -6.73 4.82
C LEU A 274 -2.65 -8.11 4.15
N PRO A 275 -1.74 -8.30 3.18
CA PRO A 275 -1.33 -9.61 2.71
C PRO A 275 -0.37 -10.25 3.72
N SER A 276 -0.37 -11.58 3.82
CA SER A 276 0.54 -12.32 4.69
C SER A 276 2.01 -12.03 4.45
N THR A 277 2.38 -11.63 3.24
CA THR A 277 3.76 -11.25 2.86
C THR A 277 4.27 -10.00 3.56
N THR A 278 3.39 -9.23 4.20
CA THR A 278 3.75 -8.03 4.98
C THR A 278 4.08 -8.35 6.44
N ILE A 279 3.82 -9.59 6.90
CA ILE A 279 4.18 -10.03 8.24
C ILE A 279 5.66 -10.39 8.29
N ASP A 280 6.40 -9.69 9.14
CA ASP A 280 7.83 -9.96 9.39
C ASP A 280 7.98 -10.84 10.63
N TRP A 281 8.10 -12.13 10.38
CA TRP A 281 8.25 -13.14 11.43
C TRP A 281 9.59 -13.10 12.19
N ASN A 282 10.57 -12.33 11.69
CA ASN A 282 11.87 -12.17 12.32
C ASN A 282 11.88 -11.07 13.38
N LEU A 283 10.84 -10.22 13.42
CA LEU A 283 10.68 -9.15 14.38
C LEU A 283 9.65 -9.54 15.45
N ASN A 284 10.07 -9.52 16.71
CA ASN A 284 9.22 -9.93 17.82
C ASN A 284 8.29 -8.83 18.31
N ALA A 285 8.63 -7.56 18.09
CA ALA A 285 7.83 -6.43 18.55
C ALA A 285 7.97 -5.23 17.61
N GLY A 286 6.97 -4.37 17.63
CA GLY A 286 6.95 -3.16 16.79
C GLY A 286 8.11 -2.19 17.07
N LYS A 287 8.60 -2.11 18.30
CA LYS A 287 9.76 -1.29 18.68
C LYS A 287 11.04 -1.64 17.92
N ASP A 288 11.11 -2.87 17.40
CA ASP A 288 12.27 -3.37 16.65
C ASP A 288 12.18 -3.07 15.14
N ILE A 289 11.03 -2.54 14.69
CA ILE A 289 10.84 -2.12 13.29
C ILE A 289 11.61 -0.81 13.05
N PRO A 290 12.54 -0.78 12.08
CA PRO A 290 13.25 0.45 11.76
C PRO A 290 12.30 1.49 11.14
N ILE A 291 12.28 2.70 11.69
CA ILE A 291 11.49 3.82 11.16
C ILE A 291 12.35 4.62 10.19
N GLU A 292 11.88 4.70 8.95
CA GLU A 292 12.55 5.46 7.88
C GLU A 292 12.42 6.96 8.14
N GLU A 293 13.55 7.66 8.23
CA GLU A 293 13.60 9.12 8.15
C GLU A 293 13.75 9.53 6.69
N ARG A 294 12.86 10.39 6.23
CA ARG A 294 12.78 10.80 4.83
C ARG A 294 13.23 12.26 4.65
N SER A 295 13.41 12.64 3.39
CA SER A 295 13.83 14.03 3.09
C SER A 295 12.83 15.04 3.64
N CYS A 296 13.35 16.04 4.37
CA CYS A 296 12.56 17.18 4.86
C CYS A 296 11.92 18.01 3.73
N LYS A 297 12.40 17.86 2.48
CA LYS A 297 11.76 18.47 1.31
C LYS A 297 10.31 18.02 1.12
N GLU A 298 9.95 16.82 1.57
CA GLU A 298 8.56 16.34 1.51
C GLU A 298 7.63 17.16 2.42
N LEU A 299 8.15 17.69 3.55
CA LEU A 299 7.40 18.58 4.43
C LEU A 299 7.34 20.02 3.90
N SER A 300 8.45 20.51 3.32
CA SER A 300 8.57 21.91 2.92
C SER A 300 7.94 22.23 1.57
N ILE A 301 7.80 21.24 0.66
CA ILE A 301 7.34 21.48 -0.71
C ILE A 301 6.00 20.79 -0.91
N LEU A 302 5.00 21.58 -1.28
CA LEU A 302 3.73 21.08 -1.83
C LEU A 302 3.72 21.24 -3.35
N THR A 303 3.13 20.24 -4.00
CA THR A 303 2.84 20.28 -5.45
C THR A 303 1.34 20.43 -5.64
N GLY A 304 0.92 21.37 -6.46
CA GLY A 304 -0.49 21.64 -6.76
C GLY A 304 -0.65 22.40 -8.04
N LEU A 305 -1.91 22.60 -8.48
CA LEU A 305 -2.25 23.43 -9.62
C LEU A 305 -2.43 24.89 -9.19
N ASP A 306 -1.91 25.81 -9.97
CA ASP A 306 -2.21 27.24 -9.84
C ASP A 306 -3.55 27.62 -10.48
N GLN A 307 -3.89 28.90 -10.45
CA GLN A 307 -5.13 29.44 -11.03
C GLN A 307 -5.26 29.18 -12.55
N ASN A 308 -4.13 28.93 -13.22
CA ASN A 308 -4.08 28.64 -14.66
C ASN A 308 -4.01 27.15 -14.97
N ASN A 309 -4.27 26.28 -13.96
CA ASN A 309 -4.13 24.82 -14.03
C ASN A 309 -2.70 24.37 -14.41
N GLN A 310 -1.68 25.16 -14.04
CA GLN A 310 -0.28 24.78 -14.21
C GLN A 310 0.28 24.18 -12.94
N LEU A 311 1.03 23.08 -13.06
CA LEU A 311 1.62 22.38 -11.93
C LEU A 311 2.74 23.23 -11.32
N GLN A 312 2.59 23.59 -10.04
CA GLN A 312 3.54 24.39 -9.27
C GLN A 312 4.07 23.62 -8.07
N LYS A 313 5.29 23.98 -7.67
CA LYS A 313 5.91 23.53 -6.42
C LYS A 313 6.16 24.75 -5.53
N ILE A 314 5.56 24.74 -4.35
CA ILE A 314 5.62 25.86 -3.41
C ILE A 314 6.21 25.43 -2.07
N ASN A 315 7.05 26.32 -1.49
CA ASN A 315 7.50 26.16 -0.11
C ASN A 315 6.43 26.67 0.85
N ILE A 316 6.15 25.90 1.91
CA ILE A 316 5.02 26.16 2.82
C ILE A 316 5.44 26.51 4.26
N TYR A 317 6.75 26.58 4.56
CA TYR A 317 7.23 27.06 5.85
C TYR A 317 8.55 27.85 5.72
N PRO A 318 8.96 28.61 6.77
CA PRO A 318 10.18 29.41 6.73
C PRO A 318 11.42 28.57 6.42
N LYS A 319 12.31 29.08 5.56
CA LYS A 319 13.49 28.36 5.06
C LYS A 319 14.46 27.98 6.19
N GLU A 320 14.49 28.74 7.24
CA GLU A 320 15.36 28.55 8.41
C GLU A 320 14.84 27.54 9.41
N SER A 321 13.58 27.10 9.25
CA SER A 321 12.96 26.12 10.15
C SER A 321 13.56 24.74 9.94
N LYS A 322 13.99 24.10 11.03
CA LYS A 322 14.37 22.68 11.02
C LYS A 322 13.12 21.81 10.89
N ALA A 323 13.24 20.69 10.22
CA ALA A 323 12.15 19.73 10.06
C ALA A 323 12.65 18.31 10.36
N LEU A 324 11.75 17.48 10.86
CA LEU A 324 11.93 16.02 11.05
C LEU A 324 10.82 15.31 10.30
N ASN A 325 11.17 14.39 9.39
CA ASN A 325 10.21 13.68 8.56
C ASN A 325 10.31 12.15 8.78
N LEU A 326 9.61 11.66 9.78
CA LEU A 326 9.45 10.23 10.01
C LEU A 326 8.33 9.68 9.11
N ALA A 327 8.62 8.59 8.40
CA ALA A 327 7.68 8.04 7.42
C ALA A 327 6.54 7.25 8.05
N PHE A 328 6.81 6.59 9.18
CA PHE A 328 5.91 5.62 9.81
C PHE A 328 5.82 5.87 11.31
N ASP A 329 4.73 5.41 11.91
CA ASP A 329 4.62 5.19 13.35
C ASP A 329 4.26 3.74 13.66
N ILE A 330 4.37 3.37 14.94
CA ILE A 330 4.05 2.02 15.42
C ILE A 330 2.72 2.08 16.17
N THR A 331 1.76 1.31 15.69
CA THR A 331 0.49 1.06 16.37
C THR A 331 0.59 -0.26 17.15
N PRO A 332 0.58 -0.21 18.49
CA PRO A 332 0.55 -1.42 19.30
C PRO A 332 -0.69 -2.27 19.02
N ALA A 333 -0.52 -3.58 19.00
CA ALA A 333 -1.57 -4.58 18.74
C ALA A 333 -2.85 -4.38 19.59
N LYS A 334 -2.70 -3.92 20.84
CA LYS A 334 -3.83 -3.66 21.76
C LYS A 334 -4.83 -2.61 21.28
N TYR A 335 -4.46 -1.76 20.32
CA TYR A 335 -5.34 -0.75 19.70
C TYR A 335 -5.96 -1.21 18.38
N ILE A 336 -5.67 -2.44 17.95
CA ILE A 336 -6.14 -3.01 16.69
C ILE A 336 -7.21 -4.05 17.02
N THR A 337 -8.40 -3.86 16.45
CA THR A 337 -9.53 -4.79 16.62
C THR A 337 -9.24 -6.14 15.94
N GLY A 338 -8.58 -6.12 14.80
CA GLY A 338 -8.18 -7.31 14.07
C GLY A 338 -7.50 -7.02 12.74
N PHE A 339 -6.95 -8.06 12.16
CA PHE A 339 -6.38 -8.07 10.83
C PHE A 339 -7.38 -8.62 9.81
N ILE A 340 -7.44 -7.99 8.63
CA ILE A 340 -8.14 -8.50 7.46
C ILE A 340 -7.08 -9.01 6.49
N THR A 341 -7.06 -10.32 6.26
CA THR A 341 -6.05 -10.98 5.43
C THR A 341 -6.68 -11.78 4.31
N GLU A 342 -5.89 -12.28 3.40
CA GLU A 342 -6.36 -13.17 2.33
C GLU A 342 -6.89 -14.52 2.84
N LYS A 343 -6.52 -14.93 4.06
CA LYS A 343 -6.96 -16.19 4.68
C LYS A 343 -8.17 -16.02 5.60
N GLY A 344 -8.54 -14.79 5.94
CA GLY A 344 -9.62 -14.51 6.86
C GLY A 344 -9.32 -13.34 7.78
N ILE A 345 -10.10 -13.24 8.86
CA ILE A 345 -9.99 -12.22 9.89
C ILE A 345 -9.42 -12.87 11.15
N CYS A 346 -8.39 -12.27 11.75
CA CYS A 346 -7.82 -12.72 13.00
C CYS A 346 -7.55 -11.56 13.96
N LYS A 347 -7.34 -11.86 15.24
CA LYS A 347 -6.89 -10.87 16.21
C LYS A 347 -5.47 -10.43 15.93
N ALA A 348 -5.13 -9.23 16.39
CA ALA A 348 -3.77 -8.69 16.31
C ALA A 348 -2.94 -9.20 17.47
N ASP A 349 -2.62 -10.49 17.48
CA ASP A 349 -1.78 -11.14 18.49
C ASP A 349 -0.96 -12.30 17.90
N THR A 350 0.06 -12.72 18.64
CA THR A 350 0.99 -13.75 18.20
C THR A 350 0.32 -15.09 17.90
N ASP A 351 -0.63 -15.51 18.75
CA ASP A 351 -1.22 -16.84 18.67
C ASP A 351 -2.18 -16.93 17.47
N SER A 352 -3.04 -15.94 17.33
CA SER A 352 -3.96 -15.84 16.18
C SER A 352 -3.22 -15.75 14.83
N LEU A 353 -2.10 -15.01 14.77
CA LEU A 353 -1.27 -14.94 13.58
C LEU A 353 -0.59 -16.28 13.26
N LYS A 354 -0.08 -17.00 14.28
CA LYS A 354 0.53 -18.32 14.08
C LYS A 354 -0.49 -19.37 13.66
N GLU A 355 -1.67 -19.38 14.28
CA GLU A 355 -2.76 -20.30 13.90
C GLU A 355 -3.17 -20.12 12.44
N MET A 356 -3.22 -18.89 11.96
CA MET A 356 -3.64 -18.59 10.58
C MET A 356 -2.55 -18.86 9.55
N PHE A 357 -1.27 -18.65 9.86
CA PHE A 357 -0.19 -18.60 8.86
C PHE A 357 0.93 -19.61 9.05
N ARG A 358 1.00 -20.29 10.18
CA ARG A 358 2.02 -21.29 10.50
C ARG A 358 1.41 -22.60 10.97
#